data_6b9fa4fb34ed2ed2c86a105c86ebd3ac
#
_entry.id   6b9fa4fb34ed2ed2c86a105c86ebd3ac
#
_cell.length_a   1.000
_cell.length_b   1.000
_cell.length_c   1.000
_cell.angle_alpha   90.00
_cell.angle_beta   90.00
_cell.angle_gamma   90.00
#
_symmetry.space_group_name_H-M   'P 1'
#
loop_
_entity.id
_entity.type
_entity.pdbx_description
1 polymer ?
#
loop_
_entity_poly.entity_id
_entity_poly.type
_entity_poly.pdbx_seq_one_letter_code
_entity_poly.pdbx_strand_id
1 'polypeptide(L)'
;MLKRLATAVTLIPIVLVLILRAPVIVLVAVAAIVTLVTLHEFLKLTESYGIRPFRPQTYAFVALWFVLLAASSFSETPQISALKFVLGLGFACAIAPFLFLSIAMRRREMAEAYPAAATSVFAFVYIAVPMAMLVQLRQQVAGAFWLLYLLLVVWAGDIFAYFVGRSLGRHLMAQRISPKKTWEGAAASLAASLTVGIALFTYALPISSFLLRTSMIERRDGLFGLEKPDFWPIILLTIAVNAAAQLGDLVESLIKRGAGAKDSGTILPGHGGMLDRIDALLFAAPVLWLYASAFFPPARPW
;
A
#
# COMPACT_ATOMS: atom_id res chain seq x y z
N MET A 1 -3.82 -23.58 11.53
CA MET A 1 -3.16 -23.59 10.21
C MET A 1 -4.15 -23.61 9.05
N LEU A 2 -5.13 -24.51 9.04
CA LEU A 2 -6.10 -24.62 7.92
C LEU A 2 -6.83 -23.31 7.57
N LYS A 3 -7.31 -22.55 8.57
CA LYS A 3 -8.00 -21.27 8.33
C LYS A 3 -7.09 -20.24 7.62
N ARG A 4 -5.82 -20.17 7.99
CA ARG A 4 -4.84 -19.26 7.34
C ARG A 4 -4.55 -19.65 5.90
N LEU A 5 -4.36 -20.95 5.65
CA LEU A 5 -4.14 -21.45 4.30
C LEU A 5 -5.36 -21.18 3.41
N ALA A 6 -6.56 -21.48 3.91
CA ALA A 6 -7.80 -21.24 3.18
C ALA A 6 -7.99 -19.77 2.80
N THR A 7 -7.74 -18.83 3.74
CA THR A 7 -7.86 -17.39 3.46
C THR A 7 -6.82 -16.94 2.41
N ALA A 8 -5.56 -17.39 2.49
CA ALA A 8 -4.53 -17.05 1.52
C ALA A 8 -4.86 -17.60 0.13
N VAL A 9 -5.26 -18.87 0.03
CA VAL A 9 -5.65 -19.53 -1.23
C VAL A 9 -6.84 -18.83 -1.89
N THR A 10 -7.76 -18.25 -1.10
CA THR A 10 -8.91 -17.53 -1.63
C THR A 10 -8.58 -16.08 -2.00
N LEU A 11 -7.84 -15.36 -1.15
CA LEU A 11 -7.56 -13.93 -1.36
C LEU A 11 -6.56 -13.68 -2.50
N ILE A 12 -5.52 -14.51 -2.63
CA ILE A 12 -4.50 -14.30 -3.67
C ILE A 12 -5.10 -14.30 -5.08
N PRO A 13 -5.89 -15.30 -5.51
CA PRO A 13 -6.55 -15.27 -6.82
C PRO A 13 -7.49 -14.07 -7.00
N ILE A 14 -8.26 -13.71 -5.97
CA ILE A 14 -9.17 -12.56 -6.02
C ILE A 14 -8.38 -11.26 -6.27
N VAL A 15 -7.29 -11.04 -5.54
CA VAL A 15 -6.43 -9.87 -5.71
C VAL A 15 -5.77 -9.85 -7.09
N LEU A 16 -5.29 -10.99 -7.59
CA LEU A 16 -4.71 -11.09 -8.93
C LEU A 16 -5.75 -10.77 -10.03
N VAL A 17 -6.96 -11.32 -9.95
CA VAL A 17 -8.04 -11.01 -10.89
C VAL A 17 -8.42 -9.53 -10.81
N LEU A 18 -8.50 -8.96 -9.60
CA LEU A 18 -8.79 -7.54 -9.39
C LEU A 18 -7.73 -6.66 -10.09
N ILE A 19 -6.45 -6.96 -9.93
CA ILE A 19 -5.36 -6.19 -10.53
C ILE A 19 -5.34 -6.33 -12.06
N LEU A 20 -5.52 -7.54 -12.57
CA LEU A 20 -5.35 -7.83 -13.99
C LEU A 20 -6.57 -7.44 -14.84
N ARG A 21 -7.80 -7.66 -14.30
CA ARG A 21 -9.04 -7.56 -15.09
C ARG A 21 -10.03 -6.50 -14.63
N ALA A 22 -10.01 -6.10 -13.35
CA ALA A 22 -11.05 -5.22 -12.87
C ALA A 22 -10.95 -3.82 -13.51
N PRO A 23 -12.07 -3.21 -13.88
CA PRO A 23 -12.12 -1.80 -14.23
C PRO A 23 -11.58 -0.94 -13.09
N VAL A 24 -10.95 0.18 -13.41
CA VAL A 24 -10.33 1.08 -12.41
C VAL A 24 -11.34 1.48 -11.34
N ILE A 25 -12.59 1.73 -11.71
CA ILE A 25 -13.64 2.12 -10.75
C ILE A 25 -13.89 1.04 -9.67
N VAL A 26 -13.81 -0.24 -10.04
CA VAL A 26 -13.93 -1.35 -9.09
C VAL A 26 -12.73 -1.36 -8.15
N LEU A 27 -11.53 -1.11 -8.67
CA LEU A 27 -10.32 -1.01 -7.85
C LEU A 27 -10.41 0.17 -6.88
N VAL A 28 -10.92 1.34 -7.32
CA VAL A 28 -11.18 2.50 -6.44
C VAL A 28 -12.14 2.12 -5.32
N ALA A 29 -13.25 1.45 -5.65
CA ALA A 29 -14.24 1.05 -4.65
C ALA A 29 -13.66 0.07 -3.62
N VAL A 30 -12.91 -0.95 -4.08
CA VAL A 30 -12.25 -1.91 -3.19
C VAL A 30 -11.19 -1.22 -2.33
N ALA A 31 -10.36 -0.35 -2.91
CA ALA A 31 -9.37 0.42 -2.17
C ALA A 31 -10.02 1.34 -1.12
N ALA A 32 -11.15 1.98 -1.45
CA ALA A 32 -11.91 2.79 -0.51
C ALA A 32 -12.43 1.96 0.67
N ILE A 33 -13.02 0.80 0.41
CA ILE A 33 -13.53 -0.10 1.46
C ILE A 33 -12.38 -0.57 2.36
N VAL A 34 -11.28 -1.06 1.77
CA VAL A 34 -10.10 -1.50 2.53
C VAL A 34 -9.54 -0.35 3.35
N THR A 35 -9.46 0.87 2.79
CA THR A 35 -9.01 2.06 3.50
C THR A 35 -9.90 2.39 4.69
N LEU A 36 -11.23 2.40 4.51
CA LEU A 36 -12.17 2.72 5.59
C LEU A 36 -12.14 1.68 6.73
N VAL A 37 -11.98 0.41 6.39
CA VAL A 37 -11.80 -0.67 7.37
C VAL A 37 -10.48 -0.50 8.13
N THR A 38 -9.39 -0.27 7.43
CA THR A 38 -8.06 -0.03 8.01
C THR A 38 -8.06 1.23 8.89
N LEU A 39 -8.71 2.28 8.41
CA LEU A 39 -8.90 3.53 9.17
C LEU A 39 -9.65 3.28 10.48
N HIS A 40 -10.70 2.46 10.45
CA HIS A 40 -11.43 2.08 11.65
C HIS A 40 -10.51 1.41 12.70
N GLU A 41 -9.71 0.44 12.27
CA GLU A 41 -8.77 -0.26 13.16
C GLU A 41 -7.73 0.70 13.72
N PHE A 42 -7.13 1.54 12.87
CA PHE A 42 -6.14 2.53 13.28
C PHE A 42 -6.70 3.52 14.31
N LEU A 43 -7.87 4.13 14.03
CA LEU A 43 -8.51 5.09 14.94
C LEU A 43 -8.91 4.43 16.28
N LYS A 44 -9.27 3.13 16.26
CA LYS A 44 -9.52 2.37 17.49
C LYS A 44 -8.22 2.12 18.28
N LEU A 45 -7.11 1.83 17.62
CA LEU A 45 -5.81 1.70 18.29
C LEU A 45 -5.38 3.00 18.96
N THR A 46 -5.63 4.16 18.33
CA THR A 46 -5.25 5.46 18.90
C THR A 46 -6.04 5.81 20.16
N GLU A 47 -7.24 5.26 20.35
CA GLU A 47 -7.99 5.43 21.60
C GLU A 47 -7.30 4.76 22.81
N SER A 48 -6.55 3.68 22.59
CA SER A 48 -5.74 3.06 23.65
C SER A 48 -4.59 3.95 24.15
N TYR A 49 -4.21 4.96 23.37
CA TYR A 49 -3.29 6.03 23.79
C TYR A 49 -3.98 7.17 24.55
N GLY A 50 -5.29 7.07 24.81
CA GLY A 50 -6.09 8.13 25.40
C GLY A 50 -6.48 9.24 24.42
N ILE A 51 -6.22 9.06 23.11
CA ILE A 51 -6.55 10.04 22.07
C ILE A 51 -7.94 9.71 21.53
N ARG A 52 -8.81 10.74 21.48
CA ARG A 52 -10.16 10.64 20.90
C ARG A 52 -10.21 11.35 19.54
N PRO A 53 -9.86 10.66 18.42
CA PRO A 53 -9.82 11.29 17.10
C PRO A 53 -11.21 11.71 16.62
N PHE A 54 -11.25 12.58 15.60
CA PHE A 54 -12.49 13.02 14.96
C PHE A 54 -13.02 11.97 13.98
N ARG A 55 -13.48 10.82 14.48
CA ARG A 55 -13.86 9.66 13.65
C ARG A 55 -14.81 10.00 12.50
N PRO A 56 -16.01 10.58 12.73
CA PRO A 56 -16.95 10.86 11.63
C PRO A 56 -16.37 11.77 10.55
N GLN A 57 -15.65 12.80 10.98
CA GLN A 57 -15.04 13.78 10.07
C GLN A 57 -13.87 13.15 9.28
N THR A 58 -13.09 12.29 9.92
CA THR A 58 -12.00 11.57 9.25
C THR A 58 -12.55 10.59 8.21
N TYR A 59 -13.62 9.84 8.53
CA TYR A 59 -14.30 8.99 7.55
C TYR A 59 -14.86 9.80 6.38
N ALA A 60 -15.52 10.92 6.67
CA ALA A 60 -16.10 11.78 5.63
C ALA A 60 -15.02 12.37 4.72
N PHE A 61 -13.90 12.82 5.29
CA PHE A 61 -12.77 13.37 4.53
C PHE A 61 -12.13 12.31 3.63
N VAL A 62 -11.87 11.10 4.15
CA VAL A 62 -11.32 9.98 3.38
C VAL A 62 -12.31 9.49 2.32
N ALA A 63 -13.60 9.39 2.63
CA ALA A 63 -14.61 9.00 1.65
C ALA A 63 -14.70 10.03 0.50
N LEU A 64 -14.71 11.33 0.83
CA LEU A 64 -14.68 12.39 -0.17
C LEU A 64 -13.42 12.30 -1.06
N TRP A 65 -12.26 12.03 -0.46
CA TRP A 65 -11.02 11.82 -1.20
C TRP A 65 -11.16 10.70 -2.25
N PHE A 66 -11.72 9.55 -1.89
CA PHE A 66 -11.94 8.43 -2.82
C PHE A 66 -13.03 8.72 -3.87
N VAL A 67 -14.05 9.52 -3.53
CA VAL A 67 -15.03 10.00 -4.52
C VAL A 67 -14.36 10.90 -5.56
N LEU A 68 -13.49 11.82 -5.14
CA LEU A 68 -12.73 12.69 -6.05
C LEU A 68 -11.74 11.87 -6.89
N LEU A 69 -11.11 10.85 -6.31
CA LEU A 69 -10.26 9.92 -7.03
C LEU A 69 -11.04 9.13 -8.08
N ALA A 70 -12.24 8.64 -7.74
CA ALA A 70 -13.13 7.99 -8.68
C ALA A 70 -13.51 8.93 -9.84
N ALA A 71 -13.89 10.17 -9.54
CA ALA A 71 -14.22 11.18 -10.56
C ALA A 71 -13.03 11.48 -11.48
N SER A 72 -11.79 11.53 -10.94
CA SER A 72 -10.59 11.73 -11.76
C SER A 72 -10.27 10.54 -12.69
N SER A 73 -10.74 9.35 -12.35
CA SER A 73 -10.50 8.12 -13.13
C SER A 73 -11.27 8.07 -14.44
N PHE A 74 -12.26 8.92 -14.64
CA PHE A 74 -12.97 9.11 -15.93
C PHE A 74 -12.26 10.07 -16.87
N SER A 75 -11.03 10.50 -16.55
CA SER A 75 -10.23 11.36 -17.43
C SER A 75 -9.79 10.62 -18.70
N GLU A 76 -9.78 11.33 -19.82
CA GLU A 76 -9.52 10.75 -21.13
C GLU A 76 -8.07 10.25 -21.29
N THR A 77 -7.11 10.84 -20.56
CA THR A 77 -5.71 10.46 -20.66
C THR A 77 -5.08 10.19 -19.29
N PRO A 78 -4.12 9.23 -19.21
CA PRO A 78 -3.37 8.93 -17.96
C PRO A 78 -2.63 10.17 -17.41
N GLN A 79 -2.15 11.07 -18.28
CA GLN A 79 -1.44 12.29 -17.87
C GLN A 79 -2.35 13.25 -17.12
N ILE A 80 -3.56 13.47 -17.63
CA ILE A 80 -4.55 14.34 -16.98
C ILE A 80 -4.97 13.74 -15.64
N SER A 81 -5.15 12.42 -15.57
CA SER A 81 -5.46 11.72 -14.33
C SER A 81 -4.33 11.88 -13.31
N ALA A 82 -3.07 11.69 -13.71
CA ALA A 82 -1.91 11.86 -12.84
C ALA A 82 -1.76 13.30 -12.33
N LEU A 83 -1.95 14.30 -13.19
CA LEU A 83 -1.90 15.70 -12.79
C LEU A 83 -3.02 16.06 -11.80
N LYS A 84 -4.26 15.64 -12.07
CA LYS A 84 -5.40 15.84 -11.16
C LYS A 84 -5.12 15.18 -9.80
N PHE A 85 -4.54 13.98 -9.81
CA PHE A 85 -4.17 13.28 -8.59
C PHE A 85 -3.13 14.06 -7.78
N VAL A 86 -2.03 14.52 -8.40
CA VAL A 86 -0.97 15.25 -7.70
C VAL A 86 -1.50 16.58 -7.14
N LEU A 87 -2.26 17.34 -7.93
CA LEU A 87 -2.86 18.60 -7.47
C LEU A 87 -3.88 18.36 -6.35
N GLY A 88 -4.73 17.34 -6.51
CA GLY A 88 -5.71 16.96 -5.48
C GLY A 88 -5.05 16.48 -4.20
N LEU A 89 -3.98 15.68 -4.30
CA LEU A 89 -3.20 15.22 -3.15
C LEU A 89 -2.55 16.40 -2.42
N GLY A 90 -1.88 17.31 -3.14
CA GLY A 90 -1.30 18.51 -2.57
C GLY A 90 -2.33 19.37 -1.85
N PHE A 91 -3.51 19.59 -2.49
CA PHE A 91 -4.61 20.33 -1.87
C PHE A 91 -5.16 19.61 -0.64
N ALA A 92 -5.43 18.30 -0.71
CA ALA A 92 -5.96 17.54 0.41
C ALA A 92 -4.98 17.52 1.60
N CYS A 93 -3.68 17.34 1.37
CA CYS A 93 -2.66 17.42 2.41
C CYS A 93 -2.53 18.82 3.02
N ALA A 94 -2.68 19.88 2.21
CA ALA A 94 -2.64 21.25 2.69
C ALA A 94 -3.88 21.62 3.51
N ILE A 95 -5.09 21.23 3.07
CA ILE A 95 -6.33 21.61 3.72
C ILE A 95 -6.63 20.78 4.98
N ALA A 96 -6.18 19.53 5.05
CA ALA A 96 -6.49 18.63 6.16
C ALA A 96 -6.11 19.22 7.55
N PRO A 97 -4.90 19.76 7.78
CA PRO A 97 -4.56 20.37 9.06
C PRO A 97 -5.50 21.53 9.44
N PHE A 98 -5.81 22.42 8.49
CA PHE A 98 -6.71 23.56 8.74
C PHE A 98 -8.12 23.08 9.08
N LEU A 99 -8.63 22.12 8.34
CA LEU A 99 -9.95 21.56 8.56
C LEU A 99 -10.05 20.92 9.95
N PHE A 100 -9.15 20.01 10.29
CA PHE A 100 -9.20 19.30 11.55
C PHE A 100 -8.88 20.17 12.75
N LEU A 101 -7.97 21.15 12.63
CA LEU A 101 -7.74 22.15 13.68
C LEU A 101 -8.95 23.07 13.88
N SER A 102 -9.62 23.48 12.79
CA SER A 102 -10.87 24.28 12.89
C SER A 102 -12.00 23.51 13.60
N ILE A 103 -12.11 22.21 13.32
CA ILE A 103 -13.05 21.33 14.04
C ILE A 103 -12.63 21.21 15.51
N ALA A 104 -11.32 21.11 15.78
CA ALA A 104 -10.75 20.98 17.12
C ALA A 104 -11.06 22.19 18.02
N MET A 105 -11.24 23.39 17.46
CA MET A 105 -11.64 24.61 18.22
C MET A 105 -12.97 24.44 18.96
N ARG A 106 -13.83 23.49 18.56
CA ARG A 106 -15.10 23.18 19.21
C ARG A 106 -14.98 22.23 20.40
N ARG A 107 -13.77 21.71 20.68
CA ARG A 107 -13.55 20.82 21.83
C ARG A 107 -13.58 21.59 23.14
N ARG A 108 -14.20 21.00 24.16
CA ARG A 108 -14.24 21.58 25.52
C ARG A 108 -12.86 21.54 26.17
N GLU A 109 -12.14 20.41 26.01
CA GLU A 109 -10.80 20.19 26.56
C GLU A 109 -9.73 20.52 25.51
N MET A 110 -9.04 21.64 25.69
CA MET A 110 -8.02 22.12 24.75
C MET A 110 -6.84 21.14 24.64
N ALA A 111 -6.50 20.42 25.72
CA ALA A 111 -5.42 19.44 25.71
C ALA A 111 -5.68 18.26 24.75
N GLU A 112 -6.95 17.91 24.51
CA GLU A 112 -7.34 16.86 23.56
C GLU A 112 -7.46 17.36 22.11
N ALA A 113 -7.57 18.68 21.91
CA ALA A 113 -7.88 19.26 20.59
C ALA A 113 -6.79 18.96 19.56
N TYR A 114 -5.55 19.31 19.88
CA TYR A 114 -4.42 19.09 18.97
C TYR A 114 -4.11 17.59 18.72
N PRO A 115 -4.01 16.71 19.74
CA PRO A 115 -3.79 15.29 19.51
C PRO A 115 -4.88 14.65 18.63
N ALA A 116 -6.15 15.01 18.82
CA ALA A 116 -7.24 14.51 17.98
C ALA A 116 -7.14 14.95 16.52
N ALA A 117 -6.81 16.22 16.27
CA ALA A 117 -6.61 16.77 14.93
C ALA A 117 -5.39 16.12 14.25
N ALA A 118 -4.25 16.07 14.96
CA ALA A 118 -3.02 15.46 14.46
C ALA A 118 -3.21 13.99 14.09
N THR A 119 -3.91 13.21 14.92
CA THR A 119 -4.23 11.81 14.65
C THR A 119 -5.12 11.65 13.41
N SER A 120 -6.11 12.51 13.23
CA SER A 120 -7.00 12.47 12.07
C SER A 120 -6.26 12.81 10.77
N VAL A 121 -5.37 13.81 10.79
CA VAL A 121 -4.50 14.14 9.65
C VAL A 121 -3.51 12.99 9.38
N PHE A 122 -2.86 12.47 10.42
CA PHE A 122 -1.93 11.36 10.28
C PHE A 122 -2.62 10.12 9.68
N ALA A 123 -3.82 9.79 10.12
CA ALA A 123 -4.60 8.66 9.59
C ALA A 123 -4.85 8.80 8.08
N PHE A 124 -5.19 10.02 7.61
CA PHE A 124 -5.34 10.30 6.18
C PHE A 124 -4.03 10.08 5.42
N VAL A 125 -2.94 10.68 5.89
CA VAL A 125 -1.64 10.60 5.21
C VAL A 125 -1.05 9.18 5.24
N TYR A 126 -1.19 8.49 6.38
CA TYR A 126 -0.61 7.17 6.59
C TYR A 126 -1.34 6.06 5.83
N ILE A 127 -2.69 6.15 5.73
CA ILE A 127 -3.51 5.07 5.18
C ILE A 127 -4.11 5.46 3.82
N ALA A 128 -4.87 6.57 3.77
CA ALA A 128 -5.64 6.89 2.57
C ALA A 128 -4.76 7.31 1.39
N VAL A 129 -3.69 8.04 1.63
CA VAL A 129 -2.78 8.49 0.58
C VAL A 129 -2.07 7.31 -0.10
N PRO A 130 -1.40 6.36 0.61
CA PRO A 130 -0.78 5.21 -0.03
C PRO A 130 -1.77 4.31 -0.78
N MET A 131 -2.98 4.13 -0.22
CA MET A 131 -4.03 3.35 -0.88
C MET A 131 -4.52 4.02 -2.17
N ALA A 132 -4.62 5.34 -2.20
CA ALA A 132 -4.92 6.08 -3.42
C ALA A 132 -3.78 6.00 -4.45
N MET A 133 -2.52 5.98 -3.99
CA MET A 133 -1.37 5.77 -4.86
C MET A 133 -1.37 4.39 -5.53
N LEU A 134 -1.86 3.33 -4.86
CA LEU A 134 -2.06 2.01 -5.49
C LEU A 134 -3.08 2.09 -6.65
N VAL A 135 -4.17 2.81 -6.44
CA VAL A 135 -5.16 3.05 -7.51
C VAL A 135 -4.54 3.83 -8.67
N GLN A 136 -3.78 4.87 -8.36
CA GLN A 136 -3.11 5.70 -9.36
C GLN A 136 -2.04 4.92 -10.14
N LEU A 137 -1.30 4.01 -9.49
CA LEU A 137 -0.38 3.09 -10.17
C LEU A 137 -1.11 2.27 -11.25
N ARG A 138 -2.33 1.79 -10.97
CA ARG A 138 -3.13 1.01 -11.95
C ARG A 138 -3.48 1.81 -13.20
N GLN A 139 -3.59 3.13 -13.08
CA GLN A 139 -3.95 4.03 -14.20
C GLN A 139 -2.74 4.43 -15.05
N GLN A 140 -1.51 4.16 -14.60
CA GLN A 140 -0.30 4.46 -15.36
C GLN A 140 -0.03 3.44 -16.46
N VAL A 141 0.89 3.80 -17.36
CA VAL A 141 1.43 2.84 -18.33
C VAL A 141 1.97 1.61 -17.59
N ALA A 142 1.64 0.43 -18.07
CA ALA A 142 1.95 -0.83 -17.42
C ALA A 142 1.44 -0.96 -15.96
N GLY A 143 0.34 -0.28 -15.61
CA GLY A 143 -0.12 -0.18 -14.21
C GLY A 143 -0.43 -1.52 -13.56
N ALA A 144 -0.97 -2.48 -14.31
CA ALA A 144 -1.20 -3.84 -13.79
C ALA A 144 0.13 -4.56 -13.49
N PHE A 145 1.16 -4.34 -14.31
CA PHE A 145 2.51 -4.86 -14.04
C PHE A 145 3.10 -4.27 -12.76
N TRP A 146 3.00 -2.95 -12.56
CA TRP A 146 3.52 -2.30 -11.37
C TRP A 146 2.85 -2.79 -10.09
N LEU A 147 1.54 -3.00 -10.11
CA LEU A 147 0.83 -3.58 -8.95
C LEU A 147 1.22 -5.03 -8.72
N LEU A 148 1.35 -5.83 -9.77
CA LEU A 148 1.81 -7.22 -9.67
C LEU A 148 3.24 -7.28 -9.13
N TYR A 149 4.13 -6.44 -9.65
CA TYR A 149 5.49 -6.30 -9.18
C TYR A 149 5.54 -5.98 -7.68
N LEU A 150 4.78 -4.97 -7.23
CA LEU A 150 4.74 -4.57 -5.84
C LEU A 150 4.34 -5.74 -4.93
N LEU A 151 3.23 -6.41 -5.26
CA LEU A 151 2.73 -7.51 -4.44
C LEU A 151 3.70 -8.68 -4.40
N LEU A 152 4.24 -9.10 -5.54
CA LEU A 152 5.11 -10.28 -5.59
C LEU A 152 6.45 -10.01 -4.91
N VAL A 153 7.02 -8.81 -5.06
CA VAL A 153 8.26 -8.41 -4.38
C VAL A 153 8.07 -8.36 -2.86
N VAL A 154 6.98 -7.75 -2.39
CA VAL A 154 6.69 -7.67 -0.95
C VAL A 154 6.38 -9.06 -0.38
N TRP A 155 5.49 -9.83 -1.01
CA TRP A 155 5.14 -11.18 -0.52
C TRP A 155 6.34 -12.14 -0.50
N ALA A 156 7.19 -12.12 -1.54
CA ALA A 156 8.40 -12.93 -1.53
C ALA A 156 9.33 -12.53 -0.39
N GLY A 157 9.52 -11.21 -0.19
CA GLY A 157 10.29 -10.68 0.93
C GLY A 157 9.78 -11.17 2.27
N ASP A 158 8.48 -11.06 2.55
CA ASP A 158 7.86 -11.46 3.82
C ASP A 158 7.97 -12.98 4.06
N ILE A 159 7.72 -13.78 3.02
CA ILE A 159 7.83 -15.24 3.10
C ILE A 159 9.26 -15.64 3.49
N PHE A 160 10.25 -15.14 2.78
CA PHE A 160 11.66 -15.51 3.03
C PHE A 160 12.19 -14.90 4.33
N ALA A 161 11.78 -13.68 4.69
CA ALA A 161 12.07 -13.10 6.00
C ALA A 161 11.59 -14.01 7.14
N TYR A 162 10.36 -14.53 7.02
CA TYR A 162 9.81 -15.43 8.02
C TYR A 162 10.55 -16.77 8.11
N PHE A 163 10.79 -17.44 6.98
CA PHE A 163 11.43 -18.76 6.99
C PHE A 163 12.89 -18.69 7.45
N VAL A 164 13.68 -17.77 6.89
CA VAL A 164 15.10 -17.63 7.24
C VAL A 164 15.25 -17.02 8.63
N GLY A 165 14.47 -16.01 8.98
CA GLY A 165 14.50 -15.41 10.32
C GLY A 165 14.17 -16.43 11.41
N ARG A 166 13.25 -17.37 11.15
CA ARG A 166 12.89 -18.41 12.09
C ARG A 166 13.93 -19.53 12.21
N SER A 167 14.58 -19.93 11.09
CA SER A 167 15.50 -21.08 11.05
C SER A 167 16.94 -20.69 11.32
N LEU A 168 17.38 -19.52 10.83
CA LEU A 168 18.79 -19.08 10.85
C LEU A 168 18.99 -17.77 11.63
N GLY A 169 17.88 -17.10 12.09
CA GLY A 169 17.96 -15.81 12.76
C GLY A 169 18.68 -15.90 14.09
N ARG A 170 19.70 -15.06 14.27
CA ARG A 170 20.50 -14.95 15.50
C ARG A 170 20.52 -13.53 16.03
N HIS A 171 20.53 -12.53 15.15
CA HIS A 171 20.64 -11.11 15.51
C HIS A 171 19.26 -10.43 15.40
N LEU A 172 18.68 -10.08 16.55
CA LEU A 172 17.38 -9.42 16.60
C LEU A 172 17.49 -7.98 16.08
N MET A 173 16.55 -7.59 15.19
CA MET A 173 16.55 -6.26 14.57
C MET A 173 15.87 -5.20 15.45
N ALA A 174 14.73 -5.54 16.07
CA ALA A 174 13.89 -4.59 16.80
C ALA A 174 13.22 -5.26 18.02
N GLN A 175 14.00 -5.62 19.03
CA GLN A 175 13.54 -6.41 20.18
C GLN A 175 12.31 -5.83 20.90
N ARG A 176 12.24 -4.50 21.06
CA ARG A 176 11.15 -3.81 21.77
C ARG A 176 9.85 -3.75 20.95
N ILE A 177 9.95 -3.74 19.64
CA ILE A 177 8.83 -3.51 18.71
C ILE A 177 8.35 -4.85 18.17
N SER A 178 9.26 -5.62 17.58
CA SER A 178 9.00 -6.92 16.97
C SER A 178 10.10 -7.93 17.34
N PRO A 179 9.95 -8.66 18.47
CA PRO A 179 11.01 -9.51 19.03
C PRO A 179 11.35 -10.76 18.19
N LYS A 180 10.65 -10.98 17.10
CA LYS A 180 10.89 -12.11 16.18
C LYS A 180 11.58 -11.71 14.88
N LYS A 181 11.75 -10.40 14.61
CA LYS A 181 12.46 -9.92 13.42
C LYS A 181 13.97 -9.95 13.62
N THR A 182 14.68 -10.51 12.63
CA THR A 182 16.13 -10.67 12.64
C THR A 182 16.77 -10.06 11.41
N TRP A 183 18.04 -9.67 11.53
CA TRP A 183 18.82 -9.13 10.41
C TRP A 183 19.03 -10.15 9.28
N GLU A 184 19.19 -11.44 9.63
CA GLU A 184 19.28 -12.54 8.66
C GLU A 184 17.99 -12.68 7.87
N GLY A 185 16.85 -12.54 8.56
CA GLY A 185 15.54 -12.51 7.91
C GLY A 185 15.40 -11.32 6.96
N ALA A 186 15.86 -10.14 7.36
CA ALA A 186 15.83 -8.94 6.53
C ALA A 186 16.72 -9.06 5.28
N ALA A 187 17.90 -9.65 5.41
CA ALA A 187 18.78 -9.93 4.27
C ALA A 187 18.16 -10.95 3.30
N ALA A 188 17.51 -12.00 3.84
CA ALA A 188 16.81 -12.99 3.02
C ALA A 188 15.58 -12.38 2.31
N SER A 189 14.85 -11.48 2.98
CA SER A 189 13.79 -10.68 2.38
C SER A 189 14.29 -9.93 1.15
N LEU A 190 15.39 -9.19 1.31
CA LEU A 190 15.98 -8.42 0.21
C LEU A 190 16.42 -9.33 -0.96
N ALA A 191 17.11 -10.44 -0.66
CA ALA A 191 17.55 -11.38 -1.69
C ALA A 191 16.36 -11.97 -2.47
N ALA A 192 15.28 -12.38 -1.79
CA ALA A 192 14.09 -12.89 -2.43
C ALA A 192 13.36 -11.83 -3.26
N SER A 193 13.22 -10.61 -2.73
CA SER A 193 12.64 -9.49 -3.46
C SER A 193 13.42 -9.15 -4.72
N LEU A 194 14.76 -9.11 -4.66
CA LEU A 194 15.61 -8.89 -5.82
C LEU A 194 15.45 -10.00 -6.87
N THR A 195 15.43 -11.27 -6.43
CA THR A 195 15.24 -12.41 -7.33
C THR A 195 13.91 -12.29 -8.08
N VAL A 196 12.82 -12.01 -7.38
CA VAL A 196 11.48 -11.87 -7.96
C VAL A 196 11.39 -10.62 -8.84
N GLY A 197 11.91 -9.48 -8.39
CA GLY A 197 11.91 -8.23 -9.15
C GLY A 197 12.66 -8.38 -10.48
N ILE A 198 13.88 -8.89 -10.46
CA ILE A 198 14.69 -9.14 -11.66
C ILE A 198 14.01 -10.15 -12.57
N ALA A 199 13.46 -11.24 -12.02
CA ALA A 199 12.77 -12.26 -12.81
C ALA A 199 11.54 -11.69 -13.54
N LEU A 200 10.72 -10.87 -12.86
CA LEU A 200 9.55 -10.23 -13.47
C LEU A 200 9.92 -9.36 -14.68
N PHE A 201 11.00 -8.59 -14.60
CA PHE A 201 11.47 -7.77 -15.71
C PHE A 201 12.10 -8.60 -16.81
N THR A 202 12.89 -9.62 -16.46
CA THR A 202 13.52 -10.52 -17.44
C THR A 202 12.49 -11.30 -18.25
N TYR A 203 11.43 -11.77 -17.59
CA TYR A 203 10.39 -12.58 -18.20
C TYR A 203 9.11 -11.79 -18.51
N ALA A 204 9.18 -10.46 -18.55
CA ALA A 204 8.00 -9.62 -18.80
C ALA A 204 7.27 -9.96 -20.09
N LEU A 205 8.01 -10.14 -21.21
CA LEU A 205 7.42 -10.47 -22.51
C LEU A 205 6.77 -11.86 -22.57
N PRO A 206 7.45 -12.97 -22.12
CA PRO A 206 6.81 -14.27 -22.02
C PRO A 206 5.56 -14.27 -21.14
N ILE A 207 5.61 -13.63 -19.98
CA ILE A 207 4.47 -13.53 -19.04
C ILE A 207 3.32 -12.79 -19.73
N SER A 208 3.58 -11.63 -20.35
CA SER A 208 2.56 -10.87 -21.08
C SER A 208 1.93 -11.70 -22.20
N SER A 209 2.74 -12.40 -22.97
CA SER A 209 2.26 -13.26 -24.07
C SER A 209 1.37 -14.41 -23.55
N PHE A 210 1.74 -15.01 -22.45
CA PHE A 210 0.93 -16.04 -21.79
C PHE A 210 -0.41 -15.48 -21.30
N LEU A 211 -0.39 -14.35 -20.59
CA LEU A 211 -1.60 -13.70 -20.06
C LEU A 211 -2.56 -13.25 -21.17
N LEU A 212 -2.04 -12.79 -22.31
CA LEU A 212 -2.83 -12.46 -23.48
C LEU A 212 -3.47 -13.71 -24.12
N ARG A 213 -2.72 -14.82 -24.28
CA ARG A 213 -3.25 -16.07 -24.83
C ARG A 213 -4.34 -16.68 -23.96
N THR A 214 -4.23 -16.53 -22.64
CA THR A 214 -5.22 -17.02 -21.69
C THR A 214 -6.35 -16.02 -21.43
N SER A 215 -6.40 -14.93 -22.18
CA SER A 215 -7.39 -13.86 -22.03
C SER A 215 -7.45 -13.28 -20.61
N MET A 216 -6.35 -13.35 -19.87
CA MET A 216 -6.23 -12.75 -18.52
C MET A 216 -5.99 -11.24 -18.60
N ILE A 217 -5.50 -10.73 -19.72
CA ILE A 217 -5.37 -9.31 -20.04
C ILE A 217 -5.86 -9.04 -21.45
N GLU A 218 -6.38 -7.83 -21.71
CA GLU A 218 -6.93 -7.45 -23.00
C GLU A 218 -5.92 -6.70 -23.90
N ARG A 219 -4.97 -5.97 -23.30
CA ARG A 219 -4.01 -5.13 -24.00
C ARG A 219 -2.58 -5.47 -23.60
N ARG A 220 -1.72 -5.68 -24.60
CA ARG A 220 -0.31 -6.00 -24.39
C ARG A 220 0.48 -4.80 -23.82
N ASP A 221 0.25 -3.62 -24.34
CA ASP A 221 0.90 -2.36 -23.98
C ASP A 221 0.55 -1.88 -22.56
N GLY A 222 -0.59 -2.30 -22.00
CA GLY A 222 -1.01 -1.94 -20.67
C GLY A 222 -0.32 -2.73 -19.54
N LEU A 223 0.42 -3.79 -19.85
CA LEU A 223 1.00 -4.65 -18.82
C LEU A 223 2.54 -4.73 -18.89
N PHE A 224 3.12 -4.95 -20.07
CA PHE A 224 4.55 -5.23 -20.23
C PHE A 224 5.16 -4.59 -21.48
N GLY A 225 4.66 -3.45 -21.91
CA GLY A 225 5.18 -2.68 -23.06
C GLY A 225 6.56 -2.05 -22.82
N LEU A 226 7.34 -2.59 -21.90
CA LEU A 226 8.67 -2.09 -21.58
C LEU A 226 9.70 -2.65 -22.56
N GLU A 227 10.39 -1.76 -23.26
CA GLU A 227 11.70 -2.09 -23.83
C GLU A 227 12.62 -2.58 -22.69
N LYS A 228 13.58 -3.43 -23.00
CA LYS A 228 14.49 -4.00 -21.98
C LYS A 228 15.03 -2.88 -21.09
N PRO A 229 14.57 -2.77 -19.83
CA PRO A 229 15.07 -1.73 -18.94
C PRO A 229 16.50 -2.08 -18.50
N ASP A 230 17.28 -1.04 -18.23
CA ASP A 230 18.56 -1.24 -17.54
C ASP A 230 18.34 -1.92 -16.18
N PHE A 231 19.16 -2.87 -15.83
CA PHE A 231 19.01 -3.63 -14.59
C PHE A 231 19.22 -2.78 -13.33
N TRP A 232 20.10 -1.79 -13.39
CA TRP A 232 20.45 -0.97 -12.22
C TRP A 232 19.27 -0.20 -11.62
N PRO A 233 18.44 0.50 -12.40
CA PRO A 233 17.25 1.17 -11.85
C PRO A 233 16.30 0.19 -11.14
N ILE A 234 16.17 -1.02 -11.68
CA ILE A 234 15.26 -2.05 -11.12
C ILE A 234 15.82 -2.61 -9.81
N ILE A 235 17.13 -2.84 -9.75
CA ILE A 235 17.79 -3.28 -8.52
C ILE A 235 17.60 -2.22 -7.43
N LEU A 236 17.86 -0.95 -7.72
CA LEU A 236 17.70 0.15 -6.77
C LEU A 236 16.24 0.31 -6.34
N LEU A 237 15.31 0.23 -7.28
CA LEU A 237 13.87 0.26 -6.99
C LEU A 237 13.47 -0.90 -6.05
N THR A 238 13.92 -2.11 -6.36
CA THR A 238 13.57 -3.28 -5.54
C THR A 238 14.13 -3.17 -4.13
N ILE A 239 15.35 -2.68 -3.97
CA ILE A 239 15.94 -2.39 -2.66
C ILE A 239 15.09 -1.37 -1.91
N ALA A 240 14.72 -0.27 -2.56
CA ALA A 240 13.93 0.80 -1.94
C ALA A 240 12.52 0.32 -1.54
N VAL A 241 11.84 -0.43 -2.41
CA VAL A 241 10.51 -1.01 -2.16
C VAL A 241 10.57 -2.02 -1.01
N ASN A 242 11.57 -2.92 -1.00
CA ASN A 242 11.73 -3.89 0.08
C ASN A 242 12.07 -3.23 1.42
N ALA A 243 12.97 -2.24 1.43
CA ALA A 243 13.29 -1.48 2.65
C ALA A 243 12.06 -0.74 3.19
N ALA A 244 11.28 -0.10 2.32
CA ALA A 244 10.03 0.56 2.69
C ALA A 244 9.01 -0.43 3.25
N ALA A 245 8.83 -1.60 2.63
CA ALA A 245 7.95 -2.65 3.11
C ALA A 245 8.33 -3.13 4.53
N GLN A 246 9.61 -3.40 4.76
CA GLN A 246 10.10 -3.80 6.08
C GLN A 246 9.91 -2.71 7.14
N LEU A 247 10.10 -1.43 6.77
CA LEU A 247 9.82 -0.28 7.64
C LEU A 247 8.33 -0.17 7.95
N GLY A 248 7.45 -0.38 6.97
CA GLY A 248 6.00 -0.33 7.15
C GLY A 248 5.52 -1.30 8.23
N ASP A 249 5.92 -2.57 8.14
CA ASP A 249 5.60 -3.58 9.15
C ASP A 249 6.20 -3.22 10.55
N LEU A 250 7.41 -2.64 10.60
CA LEU A 250 7.98 -2.18 11.88
C LEU A 250 7.21 -1.00 12.47
N VAL A 251 6.80 -0.02 11.64
CA VAL A 251 6.02 1.13 12.10
C VAL A 251 4.64 0.70 12.59
N GLU A 252 3.97 -0.19 11.88
CA GLU A 252 2.69 -0.76 12.29
C GLU A 252 2.84 -1.52 13.63
N SER A 253 3.89 -2.34 13.73
CA SER A 253 4.24 -3.03 14.98
C SER A 253 4.49 -2.05 16.13
N LEU A 254 5.17 -0.93 15.90
CA LEU A 254 5.39 0.13 16.89
C LEU A 254 4.07 0.71 17.39
N ILE A 255 3.16 1.05 16.47
CA ILE A 255 1.84 1.60 16.80
C ILE A 255 1.05 0.60 17.65
N LYS A 256 1.03 -0.67 17.30
CA LYS A 256 0.34 -1.72 18.07
C LYS A 256 0.92 -1.88 19.49
N ARG A 257 2.26 -1.93 19.62
CA ARG A 257 2.89 -2.07 20.94
C ARG A 257 2.61 -0.87 21.85
N GLY A 258 2.66 0.34 21.30
CA GLY A 258 2.28 1.55 22.04
C GLY A 258 0.82 1.54 22.49
N ALA A 259 -0.08 0.95 21.72
CA ALA A 259 -1.48 0.73 22.07
C ALA A 259 -1.71 -0.44 23.05
N GLY A 260 -0.67 -1.16 23.46
CA GLY A 260 -0.79 -2.40 24.25
C GLY A 260 -1.43 -3.57 23.50
N ALA A 261 -1.54 -3.46 22.16
CA ALA A 261 -2.15 -4.47 21.31
C ALA A 261 -1.10 -5.33 20.58
N LYS A 262 -1.52 -6.50 20.12
CA LYS A 262 -0.71 -7.38 19.27
C LYS A 262 -1.16 -7.34 17.81
N ASP A 263 -2.45 -7.35 17.60
CA ASP A 263 -3.08 -7.32 16.27
C ASP A 263 -3.89 -6.02 16.15
N SER A 264 -4.01 -5.45 14.96
CA SER A 264 -4.71 -4.17 14.75
C SER A 264 -6.23 -4.31 14.87
N GLY A 265 -6.75 -5.51 14.65
CA GLY A 265 -8.17 -5.83 14.69
C GLY A 265 -8.45 -7.33 14.63
N THR A 266 -9.73 -7.69 14.49
CA THR A 266 -10.20 -9.08 14.40
C THR A 266 -11.08 -9.34 13.19
N ILE A 267 -11.07 -8.41 12.21
CA ILE A 267 -11.99 -8.45 11.05
C ILE A 267 -11.69 -9.65 10.15
N LEU A 268 -10.43 -10.05 10.03
CA LEU A 268 -10.04 -11.22 9.24
C LEU A 268 -9.85 -12.45 10.14
N PRO A 269 -10.78 -13.43 10.11
CA PRO A 269 -10.70 -14.61 10.98
C PRO A 269 -9.36 -15.35 10.84
N GLY A 270 -8.59 -15.40 11.93
CA GLY A 270 -7.28 -16.06 11.99
C GLY A 270 -6.11 -15.27 11.40
N HIS A 271 -6.35 -14.05 10.87
CA HIS A 271 -5.34 -13.20 10.24
C HIS A 271 -5.16 -11.82 10.89
N GLY A 272 -5.87 -11.51 11.99
CA GLY A 272 -5.81 -10.20 12.63
C GLY A 272 -6.67 -9.15 11.94
N GLY A 273 -6.21 -7.92 11.89
CA GLY A 273 -6.87 -6.81 11.23
C GLY A 273 -6.48 -6.64 9.76
N MET A 274 -7.18 -5.73 9.10
CA MET A 274 -6.86 -5.31 7.73
C MET A 274 -5.55 -4.52 7.69
N LEU A 275 -5.28 -3.68 8.69
CA LEU A 275 -4.03 -2.93 8.80
C LEU A 275 -2.82 -3.88 8.87
N ASP A 276 -2.93 -5.01 9.60
CA ASP A 276 -1.90 -6.06 9.66
C ASP A 276 -1.61 -6.73 8.29
N ARG A 277 -2.42 -6.49 7.26
CA ARG A 277 -2.28 -7.09 5.92
C ARG A 277 -1.73 -6.14 4.88
N ILE A 278 -1.85 -4.86 5.10
CA ILE A 278 -1.43 -3.83 4.14
C ILE A 278 -0.31 -2.94 4.67
N ASP A 279 0.14 -3.14 5.90
CA ASP A 279 1.18 -2.35 6.59
C ASP A 279 2.45 -2.16 5.75
N ALA A 280 2.98 -3.24 5.18
CA ALA A 280 4.12 -3.21 4.27
C ALA A 280 3.80 -2.42 2.98
N LEU A 281 2.58 -2.58 2.44
CA LEU A 281 2.15 -1.90 1.21
C LEU A 281 1.98 -0.39 1.40
N LEU A 282 1.55 0.06 2.59
CA LEU A 282 1.39 1.49 2.90
C LEU A 282 2.70 2.27 2.75
N PHE A 283 3.85 1.65 2.97
CA PHE A 283 5.16 2.26 2.79
C PHE A 283 5.77 2.00 1.42
N ALA A 284 5.55 0.82 0.87
CA ALA A 284 6.12 0.42 -0.41
C ALA A 284 5.41 1.08 -1.61
N ALA A 285 4.10 1.32 -1.51
CA ALA A 285 3.32 1.92 -2.60
C ALA A 285 3.77 3.34 -2.97
N PRO A 286 4.03 4.27 -2.04
CA PRO A 286 4.56 5.59 -2.36
C PRO A 286 5.90 5.55 -3.09
N VAL A 287 6.79 4.66 -2.69
CA VAL A 287 8.12 4.50 -3.32
C VAL A 287 7.97 4.06 -4.78
N LEU A 288 7.16 3.04 -5.01
CA LEU A 288 6.91 2.55 -6.36
C LEU A 288 6.16 3.56 -7.21
N TRP A 289 5.14 4.23 -6.65
CA TRP A 289 4.37 5.24 -7.35
C TRP A 289 5.26 6.42 -7.81
N LEU A 290 6.16 6.89 -6.94
CA LEU A 290 7.10 7.95 -7.27
C LEU A 290 8.02 7.54 -8.42
N TYR A 291 8.57 6.32 -8.35
CA TYR A 291 9.42 5.79 -9.41
C TYR A 291 8.67 5.66 -10.74
N ALA A 292 7.51 5.04 -10.73
CA ALA A 292 6.71 4.84 -11.94
C ALA A 292 6.27 6.16 -12.58
N SER A 293 5.93 7.17 -11.76
CA SER A 293 5.53 8.50 -12.25
C SER A 293 6.69 9.31 -12.81
N ALA A 294 7.91 9.14 -12.27
CA ALA A 294 9.08 9.93 -12.67
C ALA A 294 9.80 9.34 -13.89
N PHE A 295 9.91 8.02 -13.97
CA PHE A 295 10.76 7.34 -14.97
C PHE A 295 10.00 6.66 -16.09
N PHE A 296 8.68 6.46 -15.92
CA PHE A 296 7.80 5.93 -16.96
C PHE A 296 6.65 6.90 -17.22
N PRO A 297 6.95 8.14 -17.65
CA PRO A 297 5.89 9.04 -18.07
C PRO A 297 5.15 8.37 -19.24
N PRO A 298 3.84 8.56 -19.31
CA PRO A 298 3.05 8.03 -20.42
C PRO A 298 3.68 8.44 -21.74
N ALA A 299 3.74 7.49 -22.68
CA ALA A 299 4.29 7.72 -24.00
C ALA A 299 3.70 9.01 -24.58
N ARG A 300 4.55 9.87 -25.16
CA ARG A 300 4.08 11.08 -25.85
C ARG A 300 3.07 10.63 -26.89
N PRO A 301 1.90 11.27 -26.99
CA PRO A 301 1.01 11.00 -28.10
C PRO A 301 1.79 11.28 -29.38
N TRP A 302 1.78 10.31 -30.28
CA TRP A 302 2.33 10.39 -31.64
C TRP A 302 1.64 11.50 -32.41
#